data_50cc27fe0a8401ad9ebc679dc7302af9
#
_entry.id   50cc27fe0a8401ad9ebc679dc7302af9
#
_cell.length_a   1.000
_cell.length_b   1.000
_cell.length_c   1.000
_cell.angle_alpha   90.00
_cell.angle_beta   90.00
_cell.angle_gamma   90.00
#
_symmetry.space_group_name_H-M   'P 1'
#
loop_
_entity.id
_entity.type
_entity.pdbx_description
1 polymer ?
#
loop_
_entity_poly.entity_id
_entity_poly.type
_entity_poly.pdbx_seq_one_letter_code
_entity_poly.pdbx_strand_id
1 'polypeptide(L)'
;MKVLICGDRNWTDKQKIKEELLEVLADRKNLFAGSSPISIVIIHGGARGADTLAGEVAKELGMRVAVYKAEWEKFGKAAGVLRNLEMLNDGKPDFVLAFHSDISKSKGTANMIKISEKRGIPVKLITGGK
;
A
#
# COMPACT_ATOMS: atom_id res chain seq x y z
N MET A 1 2.83 13.35 -2.69
CA MET A 1 1.78 12.47 -2.14
C MET A 1 2.33 11.09 -1.85
N LYS A 2 1.97 10.54 -0.72
CA LYS A 2 2.43 9.22 -0.29
C LYS A 2 1.23 8.29 -0.14
N VAL A 3 1.28 7.14 -0.81
CA VAL A 3 0.22 6.14 -0.80
C VAL A 3 0.77 4.83 -0.26
N LEU A 4 0.18 4.32 0.81
CA LEU A 4 0.59 3.04 1.37
C LEU A 4 -0.26 1.93 0.74
N ILE A 5 0.41 0.91 0.24
CA ILE A 5 -0.26 -0.27 -0.33
C ILE A 5 -0.04 -1.44 0.61
N CYS A 6 -1.12 -2.15 0.92
CA CYS A 6 -1.05 -3.41 1.66
C CYS A 6 -2.06 -4.38 1.05
N GLY A 7 -1.98 -5.64 1.42
CA GLY A 7 -2.96 -6.58 0.91
C GLY A 7 -2.54 -8.04 1.01
N ASP A 8 -3.29 -8.87 0.31
CA ASP A 8 -3.16 -10.31 0.33
C ASP A 8 -1.86 -10.75 -0.34
N ARG A 9 -1.14 -11.65 0.33
CA ARG A 9 0.06 -12.28 -0.23
C ARG A 9 -0.24 -13.13 -1.46
N ASN A 10 -1.50 -13.52 -1.64
CA ASN A 10 -1.95 -14.32 -2.77
C ASN A 10 -2.65 -13.49 -3.84
N TRP A 11 -2.62 -12.17 -3.72
CA TRP A 11 -3.19 -11.29 -4.74
C TRP A 11 -2.41 -11.41 -6.04
N THR A 12 -3.09 -11.65 -7.15
CA THR A 12 -2.46 -11.84 -8.45
C THR A 12 -2.95 -10.86 -9.51
N ASP A 13 -4.00 -10.09 -9.20
CA ASP A 13 -4.59 -9.17 -10.17
C ASP A 13 -3.81 -7.85 -10.25
N LYS A 14 -2.73 -7.87 -11.01
CA LYS A 14 -1.87 -6.71 -11.23
C LYS A 14 -2.61 -5.57 -11.93
N GLN A 15 -3.52 -5.91 -12.84
CA GLN A 15 -4.29 -4.92 -13.58
C GLN A 15 -5.17 -4.08 -12.65
N LYS A 16 -5.76 -4.70 -11.64
CA LYS A 16 -6.58 -3.97 -10.66
C LYS A 16 -5.76 -2.97 -9.87
N ILE A 17 -4.55 -3.35 -9.48
CA ILE A 17 -3.62 -2.45 -8.81
C ILE A 17 -3.28 -1.28 -9.73
N LYS A 18 -3.00 -1.56 -11.00
CA LYS A 18 -2.67 -0.52 -11.98
C LYS A 18 -3.82 0.46 -12.15
N GLU A 19 -5.06 -0.03 -12.23
CA GLU A 19 -6.23 0.82 -12.33
C GLU A 19 -6.35 1.78 -11.14
N GLU A 20 -6.13 1.27 -9.93
CA GLU A 20 -6.20 2.11 -8.72
C GLU A 20 -5.09 3.15 -8.68
N LEU A 21 -3.88 2.80 -9.08
CA LEU A 21 -2.78 3.76 -9.11
C LEU A 21 -2.95 4.80 -10.22
N LEU A 22 -3.55 4.42 -11.34
CA LEU A 22 -3.89 5.38 -12.39
C LEU A 22 -4.94 6.39 -11.91
N GLU A 23 -5.91 5.95 -11.09
CA GLU A 23 -6.88 6.86 -10.48
C GLU A 23 -6.20 7.88 -9.57
N VAL A 24 -5.23 7.42 -8.76
CA VAL A 24 -4.45 8.31 -7.90
C VAL A 24 -3.75 9.37 -8.74
N LEU A 25 -3.13 8.95 -9.83
CA LEU A 25 -2.41 9.86 -10.73
C LEU A 25 -3.36 10.87 -11.38
N ALA A 26 -4.55 10.43 -11.78
CA ALA A 26 -5.56 11.30 -12.38
C ALA A 26 -6.07 12.35 -11.41
N ASP A 27 -6.33 11.95 -10.16
CA ASP A 27 -6.77 12.87 -9.11
C ASP A 27 -5.73 13.94 -8.85
N ARG A 28 -4.45 13.58 -8.81
CA ARG A 28 -3.39 14.54 -8.64
C ARG A 28 -3.29 15.52 -9.80
N LYS A 29 -3.53 15.06 -11.02
CA LYS A 29 -3.57 15.94 -12.18
C LYS A 29 -4.67 16.99 -12.05
N ASN A 30 -5.81 16.58 -11.52
CA ASN A 30 -6.94 17.49 -11.33
C ASN A 30 -6.66 18.55 -10.27
N LEU A 31 -5.98 18.16 -9.18
CA LEU A 31 -5.69 19.04 -8.06
C LEU A 31 -4.41 19.86 -8.28
N PHE A 32 -3.44 19.29 -8.97
CA PHE A 32 -2.11 19.89 -9.12
C PHE A 32 -1.67 19.75 -10.59
N ALA A 33 -2.26 20.57 -11.44
CA ALA A 33 -1.93 20.56 -12.87
C ALA A 33 -0.40 20.60 -13.06
N GLY A 34 0.09 19.71 -13.91
CA GLY A 34 1.52 19.62 -14.17
C GLY A 34 2.32 18.71 -13.24
N SER A 35 1.68 18.13 -12.23
CA SER A 35 2.36 17.17 -11.35
C SER A 35 2.75 15.92 -12.13
N SER A 36 3.97 15.44 -11.93
CA SER A 36 4.46 14.22 -12.58
C SER A 36 4.30 13.02 -11.67
N PRO A 37 4.28 11.79 -12.22
CA PRO A 37 4.21 10.57 -11.41
C PRO A 37 5.32 10.48 -10.35
N ILE A 38 6.49 11.04 -10.60
CA ILE A 38 7.62 10.99 -9.67
C ILE A 38 7.33 11.71 -8.35
N SER A 39 6.31 12.55 -8.30
CA SER A 39 5.92 13.22 -7.06
C SER A 39 5.10 12.30 -6.15
N ILE A 40 4.74 11.10 -6.64
CA ILE A 40 3.99 10.11 -5.87
C ILE A 40 4.94 9.05 -5.35
N VAL A 41 4.87 8.75 -4.06
CA VAL A 41 5.65 7.67 -3.44
C VAL A 41 4.72 6.56 -3.02
N ILE A 42 5.00 5.35 -3.50
CA ILE A 42 4.26 4.16 -3.10
C ILE A 42 5.03 3.48 -1.97
N ILE A 43 4.39 3.33 -0.83
CA ILE A 43 4.96 2.71 0.37
C ILE A 43 4.40 1.30 0.49
N HIS A 44 5.25 0.29 0.64
CA HIS A 44 4.77 -1.08 0.88
C HIS A 44 5.74 -1.87 1.75
N GLY A 45 5.29 -3.04 2.20
CA GLY A 45 6.03 -3.84 3.16
C GLY A 45 6.92 -4.93 2.57
N GLY A 46 7.03 -5.01 1.27
CA GLY A 46 7.88 -6.00 0.61
C GLY A 46 7.37 -7.44 0.64
N ALA A 47 6.13 -7.67 1.06
CA ALA A 47 5.54 -9.01 1.04
C ALA A 47 5.21 -9.41 -0.41
N ARG A 48 5.09 -10.70 -0.65
CA ARG A 48 4.64 -11.18 -1.97
C ARG A 48 3.18 -10.75 -2.18
N GLY A 49 2.69 -10.88 -3.41
CA GLY A 49 1.31 -10.55 -3.75
C GLY A 49 1.13 -9.05 -3.93
N ALA A 50 0.15 -8.47 -3.26
CA ALA A 50 -0.22 -7.06 -3.45
C ALA A 50 0.95 -6.10 -3.31
N ASP A 51 1.77 -6.26 -2.27
CA ASP A 51 2.92 -5.37 -2.04
C ASP A 51 3.89 -5.38 -3.22
N THR A 52 4.34 -6.56 -3.63
CA THR A 52 5.31 -6.72 -4.72
C THR A 52 4.74 -6.22 -6.04
N LEU A 53 3.48 -6.58 -6.34
CA LEU A 53 2.82 -6.14 -7.57
C LEU A 53 2.67 -4.62 -7.59
N ALA A 54 2.33 -4.01 -6.45
CA ALA A 54 2.21 -2.55 -6.37
C ALA A 54 3.55 -1.87 -6.66
N GLY A 55 4.64 -2.43 -6.13
CA GLY A 55 5.98 -1.90 -6.40
C GLY A 55 6.33 -1.95 -7.87
N GLU A 56 5.99 -3.07 -8.55
CA GLU A 56 6.23 -3.22 -9.99
C GLU A 56 5.42 -2.22 -10.80
N VAL A 57 4.14 -2.09 -10.50
CA VAL A 57 3.26 -1.14 -11.19
C VAL A 57 3.73 0.30 -10.98
N ALA A 58 4.11 0.64 -9.75
CA ALA A 58 4.59 1.99 -9.44
C ALA A 58 5.80 2.35 -10.30
N LYS A 59 6.75 1.43 -10.44
CA LYS A 59 7.92 1.65 -11.29
C LYS A 59 7.54 1.81 -12.76
N GLU A 60 6.61 0.99 -13.25
CA GLU A 60 6.12 1.10 -14.63
C GLU A 60 5.48 2.46 -14.89
N LEU A 61 4.82 3.03 -13.89
CA LEU A 61 4.14 4.33 -14.01
C LEU A 61 5.06 5.52 -13.70
N GLY A 62 6.31 5.28 -13.34
CA GLY A 62 7.26 6.34 -13.04
C GLY A 62 7.15 6.91 -11.64
N MET A 63 6.45 6.22 -10.74
CA MET A 63 6.33 6.62 -9.34
C MET A 63 7.54 6.12 -8.54
N ARG A 64 7.82 6.77 -7.41
CA ARG A 64 8.87 6.32 -6.49
C ARG A 64 8.32 5.25 -5.56
N VAL A 65 9.20 4.41 -5.03
CA VAL A 65 8.80 3.30 -4.15
C VAL A 65 9.66 3.32 -2.89
N ALA A 66 9.01 3.18 -1.73
CA ALA A 66 9.68 3.02 -0.45
C ALA A 66 9.24 1.69 0.17
N VAL A 67 10.18 0.81 0.45
CA VAL A 67 9.90 -0.54 0.97
C VAL A 67 10.32 -0.64 2.43
N TYR A 68 9.41 -1.13 3.28
CA TYR A 68 9.65 -1.37 4.70
C TYR A 68 9.50 -2.87 4.97
N LYS A 69 10.61 -3.57 5.10
CA LYS A 69 10.56 -5.02 5.31
C LYS A 69 10.42 -5.38 6.80
N ALA A 70 9.59 -6.38 7.08
CA ALA A 70 9.47 -6.90 8.43
C ALA A 70 10.73 -7.65 8.82
N GLU A 71 11.22 -7.43 10.04
CA GLU A 71 12.43 -8.06 10.56
C GLU A 71 12.07 -9.29 11.37
N TRP A 72 11.64 -10.36 10.69
CA TRP A 72 11.17 -11.60 11.32
C TRP A 72 12.20 -12.24 12.23
N GLU A 73 13.48 -12.20 11.84
CA GLU A 73 14.55 -12.80 12.66
C GLU A 73 14.73 -12.07 13.99
N LYS A 74 14.50 -10.76 13.99
CA LYS A 74 14.71 -9.92 15.18
C LYS A 74 13.48 -9.89 16.09
N PHE A 75 12.28 -9.82 15.50
CA PHE A 75 11.04 -9.58 16.26
C PHE A 75 10.05 -10.75 16.22
N GLY A 76 10.33 -11.80 15.47
CA GLY A 76 9.44 -12.96 15.37
C GLY A 76 8.03 -12.56 14.95
N LYS A 77 7.03 -13.04 15.68
CA LYS A 77 5.63 -12.80 15.34
C LYS A 77 5.22 -11.32 15.37
N ALA A 78 5.93 -10.50 16.12
CA ALA A 78 5.64 -9.07 16.21
C ALA A 78 6.17 -8.26 15.01
N ALA A 79 7.00 -8.87 14.17
CA ALA A 79 7.68 -8.17 13.08
C ALA A 79 6.71 -7.47 12.12
N GLY A 80 5.59 -8.13 11.77
CA GLY A 80 4.60 -7.56 10.86
C GLY A 80 3.91 -6.33 11.42
N VAL A 81 3.51 -6.39 12.68
CA VAL A 81 2.85 -5.26 13.36
C VAL A 81 3.83 -4.10 13.51
N LEU A 82 5.06 -4.39 13.90
CA LEU A 82 6.09 -3.36 14.07
C LEU A 82 6.41 -2.67 12.74
N ARG A 83 6.51 -3.45 11.65
CA ARG A 83 6.72 -2.91 10.31
C ARG A 83 5.56 -2.01 9.88
N ASN A 84 4.31 -2.44 10.18
CA ASN A 84 3.15 -1.63 9.87
C ASN A 84 3.18 -0.28 10.59
N LEU A 85 3.55 -0.28 11.86
CA LEU A 85 3.70 0.96 12.62
C LEU A 85 4.81 1.84 12.05
N GLU A 86 5.91 1.25 11.63
CA GLU A 86 7.01 1.99 11.02
C GLU A 86 6.59 2.66 9.72
N MET A 87 5.82 1.95 8.89
CA MET A 87 5.31 2.54 7.65
C MET A 87 4.45 3.77 7.91
N LEU A 88 3.64 3.75 8.98
CA LEU A 88 2.81 4.91 9.33
C LEU A 88 3.63 6.02 9.98
N ASN A 89 4.52 5.67 10.92
CA ASN A 89 5.29 6.66 11.67
C ASN A 89 6.36 7.34 10.82
N ASP A 90 7.07 6.57 10.01
CA ASP A 90 8.16 7.07 9.18
C ASP A 90 7.67 7.45 7.78
N GLY A 91 6.84 6.60 7.19
CA GLY A 91 6.33 6.81 5.84
C GLY A 91 5.32 7.94 5.74
N LYS A 92 4.50 8.12 6.76
CA LYS A 92 3.47 9.17 6.84
C LYS A 92 2.60 9.23 5.57
N PRO A 93 1.89 8.14 5.26
CA PRO A 93 1.08 8.12 4.04
C PRO A 93 -0.11 9.06 4.13
N ASP A 94 -0.52 9.58 2.97
CA ASP A 94 -1.71 10.42 2.86
C ASP A 94 -2.98 9.59 2.82
N PHE A 95 -2.89 8.38 2.26
CA PHE A 95 -3.98 7.40 2.33
C PHE A 95 -3.46 5.99 2.07
N VAL A 96 -4.34 5.01 2.30
CA VAL A 96 -4.01 3.59 2.21
C VAL A 96 -4.92 2.89 1.20
N LEU A 97 -4.33 2.10 0.31
CA LEU A 97 -5.05 1.20 -0.58
C LEU A 97 -4.78 -0.23 -0.11
N ALA A 98 -5.82 -0.96 0.23
CA ALA A 98 -5.71 -2.34 0.67
C ALA A 98 -6.37 -3.26 -0.35
N PHE A 99 -5.65 -4.29 -0.80
CA PHE A 99 -6.11 -5.24 -1.81
C PHE A 99 -6.29 -6.61 -1.18
N HIS A 100 -7.52 -6.97 -0.85
CA HIS A 100 -7.80 -8.25 -0.20
C HIS A 100 -9.22 -8.72 -0.51
N SER A 101 -9.35 -9.94 -1.03
CA SER A 101 -10.65 -10.46 -1.39
C SER A 101 -11.50 -10.87 -0.18
N ASP A 102 -10.87 -11.20 0.95
CA ASP A 102 -11.59 -11.56 2.18
C ASP A 102 -10.79 -11.10 3.40
N ILE A 103 -11.08 -9.87 3.84
CA ILE A 103 -10.35 -9.24 4.95
C ILE A 103 -10.49 -10.02 6.27
N SER A 104 -11.57 -10.80 6.41
CA SER A 104 -11.78 -11.59 7.64
C SER A 104 -10.70 -12.67 7.82
N LYS A 105 -10.01 -13.02 6.74
CA LYS A 105 -8.93 -14.02 6.76
C LYS A 105 -7.55 -13.39 6.87
N SER A 106 -7.48 -12.08 7.03
CA SER A 106 -6.21 -11.36 7.10
C SER A 106 -5.91 -10.90 8.51
N LYS A 107 -4.66 -11.06 8.93
CA LYS A 107 -4.18 -10.45 10.18
C LYS A 107 -3.41 -9.17 9.87
N GLY A 108 -2.49 -9.24 8.93
CA GLY A 108 -1.61 -8.10 8.59
C GLY A 108 -2.34 -6.94 7.94
N THR A 109 -3.16 -7.22 6.91
CA THR A 109 -3.91 -6.18 6.20
C THR A 109 -4.98 -5.58 7.11
N ALA A 110 -5.69 -6.43 7.87
CA ALA A 110 -6.70 -5.94 8.82
C ALA A 110 -6.08 -5.06 9.89
N ASN A 111 -4.89 -5.41 10.38
CA ASN A 111 -4.15 -4.60 11.34
C ASN A 111 -3.81 -3.23 10.75
N MET A 112 -3.28 -3.19 9.52
CA MET A 112 -2.93 -1.93 8.88
C MET A 112 -4.16 -1.03 8.70
N ILE A 113 -5.29 -1.59 8.27
CA ILE A 113 -6.52 -0.83 8.13
C ILE A 113 -6.94 -0.24 9.46
N LYS A 114 -6.93 -1.05 10.52
CA LYS A 114 -7.35 -0.62 11.85
C LYS A 114 -6.49 0.52 12.39
N ILE A 115 -5.16 0.39 12.31
CA ILE A 115 -4.28 1.43 12.86
C ILE A 115 -4.30 2.69 12.00
N SER A 116 -4.52 2.57 10.69
CA SER A 116 -4.65 3.72 9.80
C SER A 116 -5.92 4.51 10.12
N GLU A 117 -7.03 3.81 10.28
CA GLU A 117 -8.31 4.45 10.62
C GLU A 117 -8.26 5.15 11.96
N LYS A 118 -7.60 4.55 12.95
CA LYS A 118 -7.41 5.19 14.26
C LYS A 118 -6.65 6.51 14.17
N ARG A 119 -5.80 6.66 13.17
CA ARG A 119 -5.02 7.89 12.96
C ARG A 119 -5.70 8.87 12.01
N GLY A 120 -6.91 8.55 11.57
CA GLY A 120 -7.65 9.41 10.65
C GLY A 120 -7.12 9.36 9.22
N ILE A 121 -6.34 8.34 8.86
CA ILE A 121 -5.82 8.18 7.51
C ILE A 121 -6.88 7.44 6.68
N PRO A 122 -7.33 8.02 5.54
CA PRO A 122 -8.34 7.35 4.71
C PRO A 122 -7.84 6.01 4.17
N VAL A 123 -8.73 5.03 4.16
CA VAL A 123 -8.43 3.68 3.66
C VAL A 123 -9.47 3.30 2.61
N LYS A 124 -9.02 2.78 1.49
CA LYS A 124 -9.89 2.18 0.48
C LYS A 124 -9.56 0.69 0.39
N LEU A 125 -10.54 -0.15 0.65
CA LEU A 125 -10.38 -1.61 0.55
C LEU A 125 -10.90 -2.06 -0.82
N ILE A 126 -10.02 -2.69 -1.60
CA ILE A 126 -10.36 -3.23 -2.91
C ILE A 126 -10.49 -4.74 -2.77
N THR A 127 -11.67 -5.26 -3.05
CA THR A 127 -11.96 -6.69 -3.00
C THR A 127 -12.16 -7.22 -4.41
N GLY A 128 -12.37 -8.51 -4.56
CA GLY A 128 -12.74 -9.11 -5.83
C GLY A 128 -11.61 -9.39 -6.81
N GLY A 129 -10.38 -9.04 -6.49
CA GLY A 129 -9.23 -9.43 -7.28
C GLY A 129 -8.81 -10.87 -6.95
N LYS A 130 -8.15 -11.55 -7.85
CA LYS A 130 -7.70 -12.91 -7.62
C LYS A 130 -6.21 -13.07 -7.79
#